data_c2525b72eb5f9f2da4d34431f16e4bb1
#
_entry.id   c2525b72eb5f9f2da4d34431f16e4bb1
#
_cell.length_a   1.000
_cell.length_b   1.000
_cell.length_c   1.000
_cell.angle_alpha   90.00
_cell.angle_beta   90.00
_cell.angle_gamma   90.00
#
_symmetry.space_group_name_H-M   'P 1'
#
loop_
_entity.id
_entity.type
_entity.pdbx_description
1 polymer ?
#
loop_
_entity_poly.entity_id
_entity_poly.type
_entity_poly.pdbx_seq_one_letter_code
_entity_poly.pdbx_strand_id
1 'polypeptide(L)'
;MKNKMERVAIIAIVFLMTIGQSFAQNKNSKKMNTPKEHYTFQLSSKVTRQKVTFKNRYGITLSGDLYLPKNAGKEKLSALAISGPFGAVKEQSSGLYANQMAERGFAVVAFDPSYTGESSGEPRNLASPEINTEDFSAAVDFLGLQKNVSREKIGVIGICGFGGFALNATAVDKRIKAVITSTMYDMTRVMSKGYNDEVTLEQRSKMLEQLGEQRWKDAETATFAYGPEGNKALNDDAPQFLKDYYDYYRTERGFHERSVNSGNSWTATTPLAFMNMPILTYIREISPRPVLIIAGEKAHSRYFSETAFQNANEPKELIIVPNAVHVDLYDKIDVIPFNKMDTFFKTNLK
;
A
#
# COMPACT_ATOMS: atom_id res chain seq x y z
N MET A 1 -31.30 17.84 -6.06
CA MET A 1 -29.99 17.51 -6.59
C MET A 1 -28.82 18.16 -5.84
N LYS A 2 -28.91 19.40 -5.36
CA LYS A 2 -27.87 20.07 -4.54
C LYS A 2 -27.47 19.32 -3.26
N ASN A 3 -28.41 18.71 -2.54
CA ASN A 3 -28.13 18.03 -1.25
C ASN A 3 -27.34 16.70 -1.36
N LYS A 4 -27.24 16.09 -2.54
CA LYS A 4 -26.45 14.86 -2.72
C LYS A 4 -24.96 15.15 -2.97
N MET A 5 -24.67 16.26 -3.65
CA MET A 5 -23.29 16.68 -3.92
C MET A 5 -22.56 17.18 -2.67
N GLU A 6 -23.25 17.92 -1.80
CA GLU A 6 -22.67 18.37 -0.53
C GLU A 6 -22.30 17.20 0.43
N ARG A 7 -23.04 16.08 0.35
CA ARG A 7 -22.76 14.90 1.18
C ARG A 7 -21.55 14.09 0.72
N VAL A 8 -21.25 14.05 -0.57
CA VAL A 8 -20.08 13.32 -1.10
C VAL A 8 -18.78 14.10 -0.82
N ALA A 9 -18.81 15.44 -0.92
CA ALA A 9 -17.67 16.28 -0.55
C ALA A 9 -17.32 16.15 0.95
N ILE A 10 -18.35 16.03 1.83
CA ILE A 10 -18.16 15.84 3.27
C ILE A 10 -17.49 14.48 3.59
N ILE A 11 -17.70 13.44 2.79
CA ILE A 11 -17.15 12.11 3.08
C ILE A 11 -15.65 12.01 2.75
N ALA A 12 -15.17 12.72 1.74
CA ALA A 12 -13.73 12.89 1.52
C ALA A 12 -13.06 13.72 2.64
N ILE A 13 -13.82 14.62 3.26
CA ILE A 13 -13.41 15.50 4.37
C ILE A 13 -13.51 14.79 5.74
N VAL A 14 -14.37 13.79 5.91
CA VAL A 14 -14.49 13.03 7.18
C VAL A 14 -13.21 12.27 7.54
N PHE A 15 -12.31 12.03 6.61
CA PHE A 15 -10.95 11.56 6.93
C PHE A 15 -10.10 12.63 7.68
N LEU A 16 -10.56 13.88 7.77
CA LEU A 16 -9.78 15.02 8.28
C LEU A 16 -10.46 15.87 9.39
N MET A 17 -11.75 15.70 9.72
CA MET A 17 -12.46 16.71 10.52
C MET A 17 -13.23 16.23 11.75
N THR A 18 -12.70 15.33 12.56
CA THR A 18 -13.16 15.22 13.95
C THR A 18 -11.97 15.34 14.90
N ILE A 19 -11.51 16.56 15.10
CA ILE A 19 -10.61 16.92 16.20
C ILE A 19 -11.49 17.12 17.45
N GLY A 20 -11.43 16.18 18.36
CA GLY A 20 -12.09 16.35 19.65
C GLY A 20 -12.01 15.13 20.55
N GLN A 21 -11.11 15.24 21.51
CA GLN A 21 -10.98 14.56 22.80
C GLN A 21 -9.90 13.47 22.89
N SER A 22 -8.87 13.88 23.63
CA SER A 22 -7.76 13.06 24.11
C SER A 22 -8.25 11.99 25.09
N PHE A 23 -7.94 10.72 24.83
CA PHE A 23 -7.97 9.68 25.86
C PHE A 23 -6.55 9.25 26.19
N ALA A 24 -6.15 9.49 27.44
CA ALA A 24 -4.91 8.98 27.99
C ALA A 24 -4.94 7.43 27.99
N GLN A 25 -3.98 6.80 27.34
CA GLN A 25 -3.81 5.35 27.39
C GLN A 25 -3.26 4.92 28.75
N ASN A 26 -4.01 4.07 29.41
CA ASN A 26 -3.67 3.46 30.71
C ASN A 26 -2.67 2.29 30.45
N LYS A 27 -1.43 2.46 30.93
CA LYS A 27 -0.38 1.43 30.86
C LYS A 27 -0.63 0.36 31.94
N ASN A 28 -1.24 -0.75 31.57
CA ASN A 28 -1.16 -1.99 32.36
C ASN A 28 -0.50 -3.08 31.53
N SER A 29 0.78 -3.32 31.76
CA SER A 29 1.56 -4.41 31.17
C SER A 29 1.19 -5.76 31.81
N LYS A 30 0.26 -6.50 31.20
CA LYS A 30 0.17 -7.95 31.41
C LYS A 30 1.15 -8.64 30.46
N LYS A 31 1.95 -9.58 30.96
CA LYS A 31 2.76 -10.51 30.14
C LYS A 31 1.85 -11.15 29.10
N MET A 32 2.01 -10.72 27.82
CA MET A 32 1.30 -11.33 26.70
C MET A 32 2.04 -12.62 26.31
N ASN A 33 1.28 -13.72 26.27
CA ASN A 33 1.66 -14.88 25.45
C ASN A 33 1.92 -14.37 24.05
N THR A 34 3.03 -14.78 23.43
CA THR A 34 3.34 -14.45 22.03
C THR A 34 2.11 -14.80 21.20
N PRO A 35 1.42 -13.83 20.57
CA PRO A 35 0.24 -14.14 19.80
C PRO A 35 0.64 -15.08 18.67
N LYS A 36 -0.17 -16.13 18.43
CA LYS A 36 -0.01 -16.97 17.24
C LYS A 36 -0.02 -16.04 16.03
N GLU A 37 1.00 -16.13 15.17
CA GLU A 37 1.05 -15.31 13.96
C GLU A 37 -0.25 -15.44 13.18
N HIS A 38 -0.88 -14.30 12.92
CA HIS A 38 -2.16 -14.23 12.21
C HIS A 38 -1.90 -13.79 10.77
N TYR A 39 -2.25 -14.63 9.80
CA TYR A 39 -2.26 -14.32 8.37
C TYR A 39 -3.67 -14.48 7.84
N THR A 40 -4.13 -13.56 7.00
CA THR A 40 -5.47 -13.59 6.40
C THR A 40 -5.59 -14.60 5.26
N PHE A 41 -4.55 -15.36 4.98
CA PHE A 41 -4.49 -16.37 3.92
C PHE A 41 -3.71 -17.61 4.37
N GLN A 42 -3.92 -18.70 3.67
CA GLN A 42 -3.21 -19.95 3.93
C GLN A 42 -1.89 -20.01 3.13
N LEU A 43 -0.79 -20.38 3.80
CA LEU A 43 0.48 -20.61 3.14
C LEU A 43 0.40 -21.83 2.21
N SER A 44 0.81 -21.67 0.96
CA SER A 44 0.89 -22.79 0.00
C SER A 44 1.84 -23.87 0.49
N SER A 45 1.45 -25.14 0.31
CA SER A 45 2.32 -26.28 0.61
C SER A 45 3.59 -26.32 -0.23
N LYS A 46 3.64 -25.59 -1.37
CA LYS A 46 4.79 -25.49 -2.27
C LYS A 46 5.77 -24.36 -1.91
N VAL A 47 5.45 -23.57 -0.89
CA VAL A 47 6.19 -22.34 -0.52
C VAL A 47 6.74 -22.47 0.89
N THR A 48 7.92 -21.92 1.13
CA THR A 48 8.44 -21.62 2.47
C THR A 48 8.31 -20.15 2.75
N ARG A 49 8.05 -19.77 4.00
CA ARG A 49 8.01 -18.39 4.47
C ARG A 49 8.97 -18.22 5.63
N GLN A 50 9.75 -17.14 5.61
CA GLN A 50 10.69 -16.79 6.67
C GLN A 50 10.58 -15.30 6.98
N LYS A 51 10.41 -14.95 8.26
CA LYS A 51 10.48 -13.56 8.72
C LYS A 51 11.89 -13.01 8.52
N VAL A 52 11.98 -11.81 7.97
CA VAL A 52 13.24 -11.12 7.67
C VAL A 52 13.17 -9.65 8.09
N THR A 53 14.33 -9.03 8.26
CA THR A 53 14.43 -7.59 8.48
C THR A 53 15.53 -7.01 7.60
N PHE A 54 15.35 -5.77 7.15
CA PHE A 54 16.34 -5.01 6.40
C PHE A 54 16.15 -3.51 6.68
N LYS A 55 17.14 -2.70 6.34
CA LYS A 55 17.09 -1.25 6.61
C LYS A 55 16.97 -0.48 5.32
N ASN A 56 16.16 0.58 5.35
CA ASN A 56 16.19 1.60 4.32
C ASN A 56 17.33 2.61 4.57
N ARG A 57 17.61 3.51 3.63
CA ARG A 57 18.68 4.52 3.75
C ARG A 57 18.47 5.54 4.86
N TYR A 58 17.26 5.63 5.43
CA TYR A 58 16.95 6.46 6.60
C TYR A 58 17.24 5.76 7.94
N GLY A 59 17.74 4.51 7.89
CA GLY A 59 18.03 3.70 9.07
C GLY A 59 16.80 3.04 9.69
N ILE A 60 15.62 3.17 9.09
CA ILE A 60 14.40 2.50 9.54
C ILE A 60 14.52 1.01 9.23
N THR A 61 14.29 0.17 10.23
CA THR A 61 14.25 -1.28 10.06
C THR A 61 12.88 -1.70 9.57
N LEU A 62 12.84 -2.27 8.37
CA LEU A 62 11.64 -2.85 7.77
C LEU A 62 11.50 -4.31 8.18
N SER A 63 10.30 -4.72 8.54
CA SER A 63 9.92 -6.12 8.76
C SER A 63 9.27 -6.67 7.51
N GLY A 64 9.74 -7.84 7.07
CA GLY A 64 9.22 -8.52 5.88
C GLY A 64 9.13 -10.02 6.09
N ASP A 65 8.43 -10.66 5.17
CA ASP A 65 8.39 -12.12 5.01
C ASP A 65 8.98 -12.48 3.65
N LEU A 66 10.02 -13.31 3.66
CA LEU A 66 10.62 -13.88 2.46
C LEU A 66 9.92 -15.20 2.13
N TYR A 67 9.29 -15.24 0.97
CA TYR A 67 8.65 -16.42 0.40
C TYR A 67 9.52 -17.03 -0.68
N LEU A 68 9.78 -18.33 -0.60
CA LEU A 68 10.59 -19.06 -1.58
C LEU A 68 9.85 -20.32 -2.04
N PRO A 69 9.95 -20.67 -3.33
CA PRO A 69 9.47 -21.97 -3.81
C PRO A 69 10.31 -23.10 -3.18
N LYS A 70 9.64 -24.16 -2.66
CA LYS A 70 10.33 -25.32 -2.05
C LYS A 70 11.20 -26.08 -3.06
N ASN A 71 10.77 -26.11 -4.31
CA ASN A 71 11.46 -26.83 -5.38
C ASN A 71 12.23 -25.86 -6.30
N ALA A 72 12.94 -24.89 -5.70
CA ALA A 72 13.83 -24.02 -6.45
C ALA A 72 14.97 -24.86 -7.06
N GLY A 73 15.20 -24.70 -8.38
CA GLY A 73 16.31 -25.29 -9.08
C GLY A 73 17.66 -24.74 -8.60
N LYS A 74 18.75 -25.12 -9.29
CA LYS A 74 20.11 -24.60 -8.99
C LYS A 74 20.33 -23.17 -9.51
N GLU A 75 19.51 -22.71 -10.42
CA GLU A 75 19.61 -21.37 -11.01
C GLU A 75 19.13 -20.29 -10.04
N LYS A 76 19.68 -19.09 -10.18
CA LYS A 76 19.23 -17.93 -9.43
C LYS A 76 17.83 -17.53 -9.86
N LEU A 77 16.96 -17.32 -8.89
CA LEU A 77 15.57 -16.94 -9.08
C LEU A 77 15.42 -15.47 -9.51
N SER A 78 14.42 -15.20 -10.32
CA SER A 78 13.84 -13.86 -10.43
C SER A 78 13.16 -13.51 -9.09
N ALA A 79 13.18 -12.23 -8.71
CA ALA A 79 12.66 -11.83 -7.41
C ALA A 79 11.68 -10.68 -7.51
N LEU A 80 10.77 -10.58 -6.51
CA LEU A 80 9.74 -9.56 -6.44
C LEU A 80 9.69 -8.95 -5.03
N ALA A 81 9.61 -7.61 -4.96
CA ALA A 81 9.26 -6.90 -3.73
C ALA A 81 7.80 -6.45 -3.81
N ILE A 82 7.02 -6.72 -2.76
CA ILE A 82 5.57 -6.47 -2.73
C ILE A 82 5.20 -5.71 -1.47
N SER A 83 4.39 -4.66 -1.59
CA SER A 83 3.80 -3.98 -0.44
C SER A 83 2.42 -3.38 -0.75
N GLY A 84 1.71 -3.00 0.30
CA GLY A 84 0.34 -2.49 0.27
C GLY A 84 -0.70 -3.56 0.63
N PRO A 85 -1.95 -3.16 0.72
CA PRO A 85 -2.52 -1.81 0.56
C PRO A 85 -2.02 -0.77 1.57
N PHE A 86 -2.29 0.52 1.30
CA PHE A 86 -1.94 1.61 2.21
C PHE A 86 -2.68 1.46 3.55
N GLY A 87 -1.92 1.32 4.64
CA GLY A 87 -2.45 1.02 5.97
C GLY A 87 -2.70 -0.46 6.29
N ALA A 88 -2.42 -1.36 5.35
CA ALA A 88 -2.38 -2.80 5.60
C ALA A 88 -1.01 -3.25 6.10
N VAL A 89 -0.90 -4.52 6.48
CA VAL A 89 0.33 -5.18 6.88
C VAL A 89 0.64 -6.38 5.97
N LYS A 90 1.89 -6.85 6.02
CA LYS A 90 2.40 -7.95 5.18
C LYS A 90 1.65 -9.28 5.35
N GLU A 91 0.94 -9.45 6.46
CA GLU A 91 0.11 -10.64 6.75
C GLU A 91 -1.25 -10.62 6.03
N GLN A 92 -1.55 -9.53 5.30
CA GLN A 92 -2.78 -9.35 4.52
C GLN A 92 -2.50 -9.54 3.02
N SER A 93 -3.03 -8.68 2.16
CA SER A 93 -2.99 -8.78 0.71
C SER A 93 -1.56 -8.95 0.13
N SER A 94 -0.58 -8.17 0.58
CA SER A 94 0.79 -8.29 0.04
C SER A 94 1.42 -9.66 0.30
N GLY A 95 1.15 -10.26 1.45
CA GLY A 95 1.58 -11.62 1.75
C GLY A 95 0.87 -12.68 0.91
N LEU A 96 -0.43 -12.50 0.63
CA LEU A 96 -1.16 -13.36 -0.30
C LEU A 96 -0.53 -13.32 -1.70
N TYR A 97 -0.26 -12.12 -2.22
CA TYR A 97 0.42 -11.94 -3.51
C TYR A 97 1.80 -12.60 -3.51
N ALA A 98 2.58 -12.42 -2.42
CA ALA A 98 3.89 -13.03 -2.28
C ALA A 98 3.82 -14.56 -2.29
N ASN A 99 2.87 -15.14 -1.56
CA ASN A 99 2.60 -16.58 -1.55
C ASN A 99 2.26 -17.10 -2.94
N GLN A 100 1.38 -16.41 -3.67
CA GLN A 100 0.95 -16.79 -5.01
C GLN A 100 2.06 -16.67 -6.05
N MET A 101 2.91 -15.63 -5.97
CA MET A 101 4.02 -15.47 -6.91
C MET A 101 5.18 -16.41 -6.57
N ALA A 102 5.43 -16.70 -5.28
CA ALA A 102 6.42 -17.71 -4.90
C ALA A 102 6.02 -19.13 -5.35
N GLU A 103 4.74 -19.48 -5.30
CA GLU A 103 4.24 -20.74 -5.87
C GLU A 103 4.51 -20.86 -7.36
N ARG A 104 4.61 -19.74 -8.08
CA ARG A 104 4.93 -19.65 -9.51
C ARG A 104 6.43 -19.58 -9.83
N GLY A 105 7.29 -19.63 -8.78
CA GLY A 105 8.74 -19.80 -8.95
C GLY A 105 9.58 -18.55 -8.67
N PHE A 106 9.01 -17.47 -8.14
CA PHE A 106 9.77 -16.27 -7.77
C PHE A 106 10.24 -16.33 -6.31
N ALA A 107 11.39 -15.69 -6.02
CA ALA A 107 11.73 -15.30 -4.65
C ALA A 107 11.01 -14.00 -4.34
N VAL A 108 10.21 -13.95 -3.27
CA VAL A 108 9.34 -12.79 -3.03
C VAL A 108 9.48 -12.29 -1.60
N VAL A 109 9.68 -10.98 -1.42
CA VAL A 109 9.56 -10.34 -0.12
C VAL A 109 8.29 -9.50 -0.06
N ALA A 110 7.39 -9.80 0.89
CA ALA A 110 6.32 -8.90 1.31
C ALA A 110 6.78 -8.17 2.58
N PHE A 111 6.58 -6.86 2.66
CA PHE A 111 7.08 -6.06 3.78
C PHE A 111 6.07 -5.05 4.30
N ASP A 112 6.15 -4.79 5.61
CA ASP A 112 5.47 -3.66 6.24
C ASP A 112 6.22 -2.38 5.89
N PRO A 113 5.53 -1.32 5.48
CA PRO A 113 6.15 -0.03 5.24
C PRO A 113 6.72 0.58 6.54
N SER A 114 7.67 1.49 6.38
CA SER A 114 8.18 2.32 7.49
C SER A 114 7.03 2.88 8.33
N TYR A 115 7.21 2.92 9.65
CA TYR A 115 6.26 3.42 10.67
C TYR A 115 5.01 2.57 10.92
N THR A 116 4.78 1.51 10.18
CA THR A 116 3.56 0.67 10.29
C THR A 116 3.89 -0.80 10.54
N GLY A 117 2.89 -1.57 10.94
CA GLY A 117 3.05 -2.99 11.21
C GLY A 117 4.16 -3.29 12.21
N GLU A 118 5.06 -4.20 11.85
CA GLU A 118 6.26 -4.55 12.64
C GLU A 118 7.52 -3.76 12.21
N SER A 119 7.44 -2.94 11.16
CA SER A 119 8.53 -2.05 10.79
C SER A 119 8.72 -0.94 11.82
N SER A 120 9.96 -0.49 12.01
CA SER A 120 10.27 0.57 12.96
C SER A 120 9.94 1.97 12.43
N GLY A 121 10.21 2.98 13.21
CA GLY A 121 9.96 4.39 12.93
C GLY A 121 8.97 5.00 13.90
N GLU A 122 9.24 6.26 14.28
CA GLU A 122 8.39 7.06 15.16
C GLU A 122 8.11 8.42 14.52
N PRO A 123 6.90 8.96 14.70
CA PRO A 123 5.75 8.34 15.41
C PRO A 123 5.20 7.13 14.66
N ARG A 124 4.53 6.23 15.38
CA ARG A 124 3.84 5.08 14.73
C ARG A 124 2.70 5.56 13.86
N ASN A 125 2.39 4.77 12.83
CA ASN A 125 1.30 5.05 11.89
C ASN A 125 1.45 6.44 11.22
N LEU A 126 2.65 6.74 10.79
CA LEU A 126 2.99 7.81 9.86
C LEU A 126 3.18 7.23 8.47
N ALA A 127 2.97 8.01 7.44
CA ALA A 127 3.39 7.69 6.09
C ALA A 127 4.03 8.91 5.42
N SER A 128 4.95 8.65 4.50
CA SER A 128 5.63 9.67 3.71
C SER A 128 5.82 9.17 2.28
N PRO A 129 5.47 9.97 1.25
CA PRO A 129 5.65 9.57 -0.15
C PRO A 129 7.09 9.19 -0.49
N GLU A 130 8.07 9.94 0.03
CA GLU A 130 9.48 9.68 -0.19
C GLU A 130 9.93 8.40 0.50
N ILE A 131 9.65 8.26 1.81
CA ILE A 131 10.12 7.13 2.61
C ILE A 131 9.45 5.83 2.13
N ASN A 132 8.16 5.85 1.83
CA ASN A 132 7.46 4.66 1.34
C ASN A 132 7.87 4.27 -0.10
N THR A 133 8.35 5.24 -0.91
CA THR A 133 9.03 4.95 -2.18
C THR A 133 10.38 4.27 -1.93
N GLU A 134 11.17 4.81 -1.00
CA GLU A 134 12.48 4.25 -0.60
C GLU A 134 12.37 2.84 -0.02
N ASP A 135 11.28 2.52 0.69
CA ASP A 135 11.06 1.19 1.25
C ASP A 135 11.08 0.09 0.15
N PHE A 136 10.62 0.39 -1.08
CA PHE A 136 10.78 -0.52 -2.22
C PHE A 136 12.23 -0.69 -2.64
N SER A 137 13.02 0.40 -2.70
CA SER A 137 14.46 0.32 -3.02
C SER A 137 15.23 -0.48 -1.97
N ALA A 138 14.89 -0.33 -0.69
CA ALA A 138 15.46 -1.13 0.39
C ALA A 138 15.09 -2.62 0.27
N ALA A 139 13.88 -2.94 -0.17
CA ALA A 139 13.48 -4.32 -0.44
C ALA A 139 14.25 -4.91 -1.65
N VAL A 140 14.55 -4.08 -2.66
CA VAL A 140 15.42 -4.47 -3.80
C VAL A 140 16.85 -4.71 -3.34
N ASP A 141 17.40 -3.88 -2.42
CA ASP A 141 18.70 -4.12 -1.79
C ASP A 141 18.72 -5.48 -1.09
N PHE A 142 17.73 -5.73 -0.25
CA PHE A 142 17.60 -6.99 0.48
C PHE A 142 17.54 -8.19 -0.45
N LEU A 143 16.71 -8.15 -1.49
CA LEU A 143 16.61 -9.23 -2.48
C LEU A 143 17.91 -9.43 -3.24
N GLY A 144 18.58 -8.37 -3.67
CA GLY A 144 19.83 -8.43 -4.40
C GLY A 144 21.01 -9.00 -3.59
N LEU A 145 20.90 -9.06 -2.26
CA LEU A 145 21.86 -9.69 -1.37
C LEU A 145 21.58 -11.18 -1.12
N GLN A 146 20.43 -11.71 -1.52
CA GLN A 146 20.12 -13.12 -1.37
C GLN A 146 20.96 -13.96 -2.35
N LYS A 147 21.62 -15.01 -1.87
CA LYS A 147 22.52 -15.86 -2.68
C LYS A 147 21.83 -16.53 -3.86
N ASN A 148 20.55 -16.85 -3.71
CA ASN A 148 19.70 -17.54 -4.70
C ASN A 148 18.90 -16.57 -5.60
N VAL A 149 19.14 -15.26 -5.54
CA VAL A 149 18.45 -14.25 -6.34
C VAL A 149 19.39 -13.68 -7.42
N SER A 150 18.86 -13.45 -8.61
CA SER A 150 19.54 -12.71 -9.67
C SER A 150 19.26 -11.21 -9.53
N ARG A 151 20.32 -10.41 -9.33
CA ARG A 151 20.23 -8.94 -9.26
C ARG A 151 19.64 -8.29 -10.51
N GLU A 152 19.80 -8.94 -11.65
CA GLU A 152 19.31 -8.44 -12.94
C GLU A 152 17.84 -8.77 -13.20
N LYS A 153 17.20 -9.55 -12.31
CA LYS A 153 15.85 -10.08 -12.50
C LYS A 153 14.94 -9.72 -11.31
N ILE A 154 14.90 -8.44 -10.93
CA ILE A 154 14.07 -7.95 -9.80
C ILE A 154 12.95 -7.06 -10.33
N GLY A 155 11.71 -7.40 -9.95
CA GLY A 155 10.52 -6.62 -10.19
C GLY A 155 9.82 -6.19 -8.91
N VAL A 156 8.80 -5.35 -9.02
CA VAL A 156 8.00 -4.90 -7.88
C VAL A 156 6.51 -5.01 -8.17
N ILE A 157 5.72 -5.23 -7.11
CA ILE A 157 4.25 -5.16 -7.16
C ILE A 157 3.79 -4.19 -6.08
N GLY A 158 3.03 -3.17 -6.48
CA GLY A 158 2.37 -2.26 -5.54
C GLY A 158 0.85 -2.44 -5.56
N ILE A 159 0.24 -2.61 -4.38
CA ILE A 159 -1.20 -2.82 -4.23
C ILE A 159 -1.84 -1.57 -3.63
N CYS A 160 -2.97 -1.10 -4.17
CA CYS A 160 -3.69 0.08 -3.69
C CYS A 160 -2.77 1.32 -3.66
N GLY A 161 -2.66 2.05 -2.55
CA GLY A 161 -1.77 3.21 -2.43
C GLY A 161 -0.30 2.91 -2.71
N PHE A 162 0.16 1.68 -2.47
CA PHE A 162 1.51 1.24 -2.80
C PHE A 162 1.74 1.05 -4.30
N GLY A 163 0.69 1.04 -5.12
CA GLY A 163 0.82 1.09 -6.58
C GLY A 163 1.51 2.38 -7.06
N GLY A 164 1.12 3.53 -6.51
CA GLY A 164 1.77 4.80 -6.79
C GLY A 164 3.24 4.84 -6.35
N PHE A 165 3.55 4.33 -5.16
CA PHE A 165 4.94 4.25 -4.66
C PHE A 165 5.80 3.28 -5.48
N ALA A 166 5.25 2.13 -5.89
CA ALA A 166 5.96 1.18 -6.76
C ALA A 166 6.32 1.78 -8.12
N LEU A 167 5.41 2.56 -8.72
CA LEU A 167 5.70 3.30 -9.96
C LEU A 167 6.79 4.36 -9.74
N ASN A 168 6.70 5.13 -8.66
CA ASN A 168 7.69 6.14 -8.33
C ASN A 168 9.07 5.50 -8.03
N ALA A 169 9.12 4.44 -7.24
CA ALA A 169 10.34 3.67 -6.99
C ALA A 169 10.95 3.13 -8.30
N THR A 170 10.11 2.63 -9.20
CA THR A 170 10.58 2.13 -10.50
C THR A 170 11.13 3.28 -11.36
N ALA A 171 10.57 4.47 -11.31
CA ALA A 171 11.08 5.61 -12.07
C ALA A 171 12.51 5.98 -11.62
N VAL A 172 12.78 6.00 -10.31
CA VAL A 172 14.06 6.43 -9.75
C VAL A 172 15.08 5.30 -9.64
N ASP A 173 14.67 4.08 -9.35
CA ASP A 173 15.55 2.92 -9.16
C ASP A 173 15.64 2.04 -10.41
N LYS A 174 16.75 2.15 -11.14
CA LYS A 174 16.95 1.41 -12.41
C LYS A 174 17.24 -0.09 -12.22
N ARG A 175 17.43 -0.55 -10.98
CA ARG A 175 17.56 -1.97 -10.64
C ARG A 175 16.22 -2.71 -10.70
N ILE A 176 15.11 -1.98 -10.59
CA ILE A 176 13.77 -2.52 -10.79
C ILE A 176 13.54 -2.66 -12.30
N LYS A 177 13.39 -3.89 -12.79
CA LYS A 177 13.32 -4.21 -14.22
C LYS A 177 11.88 -4.23 -14.77
N ALA A 178 10.89 -4.44 -13.92
CA ALA A 178 9.48 -4.46 -14.30
C ALA A 178 8.60 -4.11 -13.09
N VAL A 179 7.44 -3.49 -13.32
CA VAL A 179 6.51 -3.12 -12.26
C VAL A 179 5.08 -3.53 -12.60
N ILE A 180 4.39 -4.06 -11.58
CA ILE A 180 2.94 -4.28 -11.63
C ILE A 180 2.28 -3.42 -10.56
N THR A 181 1.14 -2.80 -10.90
CA THR A 181 0.23 -2.22 -9.90
C THR A 181 -1.10 -2.94 -9.93
N SER A 182 -1.67 -3.20 -8.76
CA SER A 182 -2.99 -3.79 -8.61
C SER A 182 -3.91 -2.84 -7.87
N THR A 183 -5.05 -2.52 -8.50
CA THR A 183 -6.07 -1.62 -7.94
C THR A 183 -5.49 -0.35 -7.31
N MET A 184 -4.58 0.32 -8.03
CA MET A 184 -3.73 1.39 -7.49
C MET A 184 -4.48 2.66 -7.10
N TYR A 185 -3.84 3.40 -6.17
CA TYR A 185 -4.08 4.81 -5.92
C TYR A 185 -2.82 5.64 -6.17
N ASP A 186 -3.02 6.87 -6.58
CA ASP A 186 -2.08 7.96 -6.33
C ASP A 186 -2.47 8.62 -5.01
N MET A 187 -1.79 8.22 -3.92
CA MET A 187 -2.08 8.72 -2.57
C MET A 187 -1.83 10.24 -2.46
N THR A 188 -0.89 10.78 -3.24
CA THR A 188 -0.61 12.22 -3.25
C THR A 188 -1.73 13.01 -3.91
N ARG A 189 -2.29 12.48 -5.00
CA ARG A 189 -3.44 13.08 -5.68
C ARG A 189 -4.70 13.05 -4.82
N VAL A 190 -5.03 11.89 -4.22
CA VAL A 190 -6.25 11.78 -3.41
C VAL A 190 -6.18 12.62 -2.15
N MET A 191 -5.03 12.70 -1.47
CA MET A 191 -4.89 13.55 -0.27
C MET A 191 -4.87 15.05 -0.59
N SER A 192 -4.43 15.44 -1.79
CA SER A 192 -4.39 16.86 -2.19
C SER A 192 -5.64 17.35 -2.88
N LYS A 193 -6.33 16.48 -3.63
CA LYS A 193 -7.45 16.84 -4.49
C LYS A 193 -8.75 16.11 -4.16
N GLY A 194 -8.72 15.18 -3.21
CA GLY A 194 -9.88 14.36 -2.86
C GLY A 194 -10.23 13.30 -3.89
N TYR A 195 -11.31 12.61 -3.64
CA TYR A 195 -11.86 11.63 -4.57
C TYR A 195 -12.37 12.35 -5.84
N ASN A 196 -12.06 11.81 -7.01
CA ASN A 196 -12.38 12.42 -8.32
C ASN A 196 -11.88 13.87 -8.50
N ASP A 197 -10.87 14.30 -7.75
CA ASP A 197 -10.34 15.67 -7.77
C ASP A 197 -11.40 16.75 -7.41
N GLU A 198 -12.35 16.43 -6.54
CA GLU A 198 -13.46 17.32 -6.16
C GLU A 198 -13.09 18.39 -5.13
N VAL A 199 -11.91 18.32 -4.52
CA VAL A 199 -11.44 19.31 -3.54
C VAL A 199 -11.01 20.59 -4.25
N THR A 200 -11.68 21.71 -3.92
CA THR A 200 -11.33 23.02 -4.47
C THR A 200 -10.05 23.58 -3.87
N LEU A 201 -9.47 24.61 -4.49
CA LEU A 201 -8.28 25.31 -3.94
C LEU A 201 -8.56 25.92 -2.57
N GLU A 202 -9.75 26.48 -2.36
CA GLU A 202 -10.17 27.03 -1.07
C GLU A 202 -10.25 25.96 0.01
N GLN A 203 -10.90 24.82 -0.29
CA GLN A 203 -10.97 23.68 0.62
C GLN A 203 -9.57 23.15 0.96
N ARG A 204 -8.71 23.00 -0.06
CA ARG A 204 -7.32 22.58 0.13
C ARG A 204 -6.54 23.54 1.01
N SER A 205 -6.68 24.88 0.80
CA SER A 205 -6.04 25.89 1.64
C SER A 205 -6.46 25.77 3.10
N LYS A 206 -7.77 25.63 3.34
CA LYS A 206 -8.31 25.45 4.69
C LYS A 206 -7.81 24.17 5.35
N MET A 207 -7.69 23.07 4.59
CA MET A 207 -7.09 21.83 5.12
C MET A 207 -5.64 22.06 5.55
N LEU A 208 -4.84 22.76 4.75
CA LEU A 208 -3.43 23.05 5.07
C LEU A 208 -3.30 23.96 6.30
N GLU A 209 -4.18 24.94 6.47
CA GLU A 209 -4.26 25.79 7.67
C GLU A 209 -4.53 24.93 8.92
N GLN A 210 -5.55 24.07 8.88
CA GLN A 210 -5.89 23.17 9.99
C GLN A 210 -4.75 22.21 10.34
N LEU A 211 -4.07 21.66 9.35
CA LEU A 211 -2.91 20.79 9.55
C LEU A 211 -1.71 21.56 10.12
N GLY A 212 -1.55 22.83 9.75
CA GLY A 212 -0.56 23.74 10.33
C GLY A 212 -0.83 24.01 11.81
N GLU A 213 -2.06 24.31 12.17
CA GLU A 213 -2.49 24.48 13.56
C GLU A 213 -2.27 23.20 14.39
N GLN A 214 -2.56 22.03 13.79
CA GLN A 214 -2.31 20.75 14.48
C GLN A 214 -0.82 20.54 14.75
N ARG A 215 0.07 20.93 13.83
CA ARG A 215 1.52 20.84 14.07
C ARG A 215 1.98 21.66 15.28
N TRP A 216 1.41 22.86 15.50
CA TRP A 216 1.71 23.65 16.69
C TRP A 216 1.28 22.92 17.95
N LYS A 217 0.06 22.36 17.98
CA LYS A 217 -0.43 21.58 19.13
C LYS A 217 0.46 20.37 19.43
N ASP A 218 0.87 19.64 18.38
CA ASP A 218 1.78 18.49 18.53
C ASP A 218 3.14 18.94 19.11
N ALA A 219 3.67 20.09 18.67
CA ALA A 219 4.93 20.63 19.15
C ALA A 219 4.85 21.14 20.60
N GLU A 220 3.76 21.82 20.96
CA GLU A 220 3.50 22.33 22.33
C GLU A 220 3.41 21.19 23.36
N THR A 221 2.79 20.08 22.98
CA THR A 221 2.58 18.92 23.86
C THR A 221 3.70 17.87 23.77
N ALA A 222 4.63 18.02 22.83
CA ALA A 222 5.63 17.01 22.46
C ALA A 222 5.01 15.60 22.19
N THR A 223 3.79 15.59 21.67
CA THR A 223 3.03 14.36 21.33
C THR A 223 2.39 14.52 19.95
N PHE A 224 2.09 13.41 19.30
CA PHE A 224 1.44 13.42 18.00
C PHE A 224 -0.03 13.07 18.15
N ALA A 225 -0.89 13.93 17.62
CA ALA A 225 -2.31 13.62 17.50
C ALA A 225 -2.54 12.57 16.39
N TYR A 226 -3.56 11.75 16.61
CA TYR A 226 -4.00 10.76 15.63
C TYR A 226 -5.35 11.15 15.05
N GLY A 227 -5.55 10.82 13.77
CA GLY A 227 -6.79 11.02 13.07
C GLY A 227 -7.88 10.02 13.50
N PRO A 228 -9.01 10.00 12.81
CA PRO A 228 -10.08 9.06 13.10
C PRO A 228 -9.62 7.61 12.86
N GLU A 229 -10.22 6.69 13.60
CA GLU A 229 -10.04 5.25 13.45
C GLU A 229 -10.40 4.81 12.01
N GLY A 230 -9.53 4.02 11.40
CA GLY A 230 -9.71 3.50 10.04
C GLY A 230 -10.94 2.59 9.93
N ASN A 231 -11.73 2.81 8.89
CA ASN A 231 -12.90 2.00 8.53
C ASN A 231 -13.87 1.75 9.70
N LYS A 232 -14.28 2.81 10.41
CA LYS A 232 -15.35 2.74 11.43
C LYS A 232 -16.62 2.11 10.88
N ALA A 233 -17.46 1.61 11.78
CA ALA A 233 -18.84 1.23 11.46
C ALA A 233 -19.54 2.35 10.69
N LEU A 234 -20.21 1.97 9.62
CA LEU A 234 -20.81 2.90 8.66
C LEU A 234 -22.33 2.94 8.83
N ASN A 235 -22.90 4.09 8.52
CA ASN A 235 -24.35 4.21 8.37
C ASN A 235 -24.83 3.51 7.10
N ASP A 236 -26.11 3.13 7.06
CA ASP A 236 -26.71 2.44 5.92
C ASP A 236 -26.58 3.20 4.59
N ASP A 237 -26.54 4.54 4.66
CA ASP A 237 -26.38 5.44 3.50
C ASP A 237 -24.92 5.61 3.03
N ALA A 238 -23.95 4.95 3.66
CA ALA A 238 -22.54 5.08 3.26
C ALA A 238 -22.32 4.58 1.83
N PRO A 239 -21.43 5.23 1.05
CA PRO A 239 -21.04 4.76 -0.28
C PRO A 239 -20.57 3.31 -0.26
N GLN A 240 -20.90 2.56 -1.31
CA GLN A 240 -20.62 1.12 -1.38
C GLN A 240 -19.13 0.81 -1.17
N PHE A 241 -18.22 1.59 -1.75
CA PHE A 241 -16.79 1.35 -1.59
C PHE A 241 -16.29 1.44 -0.13
N LEU A 242 -16.93 2.25 0.71
CA LEU A 242 -16.62 2.30 2.15
C LEU A 242 -17.12 1.03 2.85
N LYS A 243 -18.29 0.51 2.46
CA LYS A 243 -18.80 -0.77 2.95
C LYS A 243 -17.88 -1.93 2.54
N ASP A 244 -17.36 -1.89 1.30
CA ASP A 244 -16.40 -2.88 0.81
C ASP A 244 -15.09 -2.86 1.62
N TYR A 245 -14.58 -1.66 1.98
CA TYR A 245 -13.42 -1.53 2.86
C TYR A 245 -13.71 -2.02 4.27
N TYR A 246 -14.88 -1.69 4.83
CA TYR A 246 -15.28 -2.20 6.13
C TYR A 246 -15.36 -3.73 6.13
N ASP A 247 -15.99 -4.32 5.13
CA ASP A 247 -16.09 -5.76 4.96
C ASP A 247 -14.69 -6.43 4.93
N TYR A 248 -13.74 -5.85 4.18
CA TYR A 248 -12.39 -6.41 4.15
C TYR A 248 -11.64 -6.20 5.47
N TYR A 249 -11.55 -4.98 5.99
CA TYR A 249 -10.65 -4.66 7.10
C TYR A 249 -11.21 -4.92 8.50
N ARG A 250 -12.53 -4.99 8.66
CA ARG A 250 -13.19 -5.04 9.97
C ARG A 250 -13.94 -6.34 10.22
N THR A 251 -13.87 -7.29 9.31
CA THR A 251 -14.42 -8.65 9.45
C THR A 251 -13.30 -9.69 9.37
N GLU A 252 -13.61 -10.96 9.61
CA GLU A 252 -12.66 -12.07 9.51
C GLU A 252 -12.04 -12.22 8.11
N ARG A 253 -12.61 -11.57 7.09
CA ARG A 253 -12.11 -11.60 5.72
C ARG A 253 -10.67 -11.11 5.60
N GLY A 254 -10.33 -10.02 6.25
CA GLY A 254 -9.00 -9.41 6.11
C GLY A 254 -8.57 -8.59 7.33
N PHE A 255 -9.26 -8.72 8.48
CA PHE A 255 -8.85 -8.05 9.72
C PHE A 255 -7.46 -8.49 10.15
N HIS A 256 -6.66 -7.51 10.59
CA HIS A 256 -5.39 -7.77 11.26
C HIS A 256 -5.11 -6.68 12.30
N GLU A 257 -4.78 -7.07 13.53
CA GLU A 257 -4.64 -6.18 14.68
C GLU A 257 -3.59 -5.06 14.52
N ARG A 258 -2.55 -5.28 13.68
CA ARG A 258 -1.51 -4.28 13.40
C ARG A 258 -1.81 -3.39 12.21
N SER A 259 -2.85 -3.69 11.43
CA SER A 259 -3.24 -2.88 10.29
C SER A 259 -3.87 -1.56 10.74
N VAL A 260 -3.45 -0.45 10.15
CA VAL A 260 -4.06 0.87 10.42
C VAL A 260 -5.53 0.85 10.02
N ASN A 261 -5.85 0.19 8.92
CA ASN A 261 -7.20 0.11 8.39
C ASN A 261 -8.15 -0.79 9.21
N SER A 262 -7.60 -1.63 10.10
CA SER A 262 -8.39 -2.55 10.93
C SER A 262 -8.76 -1.98 12.31
N GLY A 263 -8.68 -0.65 12.49
CA GLY A 263 -9.11 0.01 13.71
C GLY A 263 -8.05 0.82 14.42
N ASN A 264 -6.90 1.02 13.77
CA ASN A 264 -5.89 1.98 14.21
C ASN A 264 -6.08 3.31 13.47
N SER A 265 -5.20 4.28 13.73
CA SER A 265 -5.28 5.62 13.15
C SER A 265 -3.93 6.06 12.62
N TRP A 266 -3.93 6.83 11.54
CA TRP A 266 -2.77 7.59 11.08
C TRP A 266 -2.53 8.81 11.97
N THR A 267 -1.28 9.30 12.05
CA THR A 267 -1.04 10.63 12.64
C THR A 267 -1.82 11.69 11.89
N ALA A 268 -2.41 12.63 12.62
CA ALA A 268 -3.30 13.64 12.04
C ALA A 268 -2.63 14.51 10.98
N THR A 269 -1.31 14.68 11.06
CA THR A 269 -0.51 15.50 10.13
C THR A 269 0.10 14.71 8.97
N THR A 270 -0.14 13.40 8.87
CA THR A 270 0.31 12.55 7.74
C THR A 270 -0.01 13.15 6.35
N PRO A 271 -1.21 13.76 6.11
CA PRO A 271 -1.53 14.29 4.78
C PRO A 271 -0.60 15.39 4.29
N LEU A 272 0.07 16.15 5.17
CA LEU A 272 0.94 17.28 4.75
C LEU A 272 2.02 16.89 3.75
N ALA A 273 2.70 15.75 3.96
CA ALA A 273 3.74 15.28 3.04
C ALA A 273 3.15 14.90 1.68
N PHE A 274 1.94 14.34 1.67
CA PHE A 274 1.28 13.89 0.44
C PHE A 274 0.73 15.04 -0.40
N MET A 275 0.20 16.06 0.25
CA MET A 275 -0.50 17.16 -0.44
C MET A 275 0.41 17.97 -1.36
N ASN A 276 1.72 17.88 -1.22
CA ASN A 276 2.67 18.71 -1.98
C ASN A 276 3.77 17.92 -2.71
N MET A 277 3.64 16.60 -2.85
CA MET A 277 4.65 15.72 -3.47
C MET A 277 4.01 14.82 -4.54
N PRO A 278 3.82 15.29 -5.78
CA PRO A 278 3.20 14.48 -6.83
C PRO A 278 4.12 13.34 -7.27
N ILE A 279 3.85 12.11 -6.81
CA ILE A 279 4.74 10.94 -7.01
C ILE A 279 4.78 10.40 -8.43
N LEU A 280 3.80 10.69 -9.28
CA LEU A 280 3.77 10.18 -10.65
C LEU A 280 4.39 11.14 -11.68
N THR A 281 5.06 12.22 -11.25
CA THR A 281 5.68 13.21 -12.14
C THR A 281 6.65 12.58 -13.14
N TYR A 282 7.43 11.60 -12.71
CA TYR A 282 8.45 10.94 -13.52
C TYR A 282 8.03 9.57 -14.07
N ILE A 283 6.74 9.25 -14.10
CA ILE A 283 6.23 7.95 -14.56
C ILE A 283 6.70 7.60 -15.99
N ARG A 284 6.89 8.62 -16.86
CA ARG A 284 7.36 8.43 -18.23
C ARG A 284 8.79 7.89 -18.32
N GLU A 285 9.60 8.14 -17.27
CA GLU A 285 10.99 7.70 -17.20
C GLU A 285 11.15 6.24 -16.78
N ILE A 286 10.07 5.54 -16.48
CA ILE A 286 10.07 4.08 -16.30
C ILE A 286 10.50 3.40 -17.60
N SER A 287 10.01 3.91 -18.73
CA SER A 287 10.42 3.41 -20.06
C SER A 287 11.95 3.36 -20.24
N PRO A 288 12.53 2.34 -20.90
CA PRO A 288 11.85 1.25 -21.62
C PRO A 288 11.47 0.03 -20.74
N ARG A 289 11.45 0.14 -19.42
CA ARG A 289 11.05 -0.95 -18.53
C ARG A 289 9.54 -1.11 -18.54
N PRO A 290 9.03 -2.36 -18.59
CA PRO A 290 7.60 -2.63 -18.76
C PRO A 290 6.80 -2.33 -17.50
N VAL A 291 5.58 -1.82 -17.73
CA VAL A 291 4.59 -1.49 -16.70
C VAL A 291 3.30 -2.26 -16.98
N LEU A 292 2.80 -3.01 -16.01
CA LEU A 292 1.47 -3.62 -16.06
C LEU A 292 0.59 -2.99 -14.97
N ILE A 293 -0.54 -2.44 -15.38
CA ILE A 293 -1.52 -1.82 -14.48
C ILE A 293 -2.79 -2.66 -14.48
N ILE A 294 -3.27 -3.05 -13.29
CA ILE A 294 -4.46 -3.88 -13.12
C ILE A 294 -5.48 -3.12 -12.28
N ALA A 295 -6.72 -3.05 -12.75
CA ALA A 295 -7.81 -2.41 -12.03
C ALA A 295 -9.11 -3.22 -12.17
N GLY A 296 -9.96 -3.16 -11.15
CA GLY A 296 -11.31 -3.71 -11.24
C GLY A 296 -12.21 -2.80 -12.07
N GLU A 297 -13.10 -3.39 -12.87
CA GLU A 297 -14.05 -2.65 -13.69
C GLU A 297 -14.96 -1.74 -12.85
N LYS A 298 -15.41 -2.23 -11.68
CA LYS A 298 -16.28 -1.52 -10.74
C LYS A 298 -15.50 -0.86 -9.58
N ALA A 299 -14.16 -0.86 -9.65
CA ALA A 299 -13.35 -0.22 -8.63
C ALA A 299 -13.53 1.30 -8.68
N HIS A 300 -13.92 1.89 -7.55
CA HIS A 300 -14.03 3.34 -7.39
C HIS A 300 -12.70 4.07 -7.64
N SER A 301 -11.56 3.37 -7.48
CA SER A 301 -10.20 3.87 -7.71
C SER A 301 -9.70 3.68 -9.15
N ARG A 302 -10.51 3.13 -10.06
CA ARG A 302 -10.10 2.79 -11.42
C ARG A 302 -9.47 3.96 -12.18
N TYR A 303 -9.98 5.17 -11.97
CA TYR A 303 -9.48 6.37 -12.63
C TYR A 303 -8.00 6.70 -12.33
N PHE A 304 -7.46 6.29 -11.17
CA PHE A 304 -6.02 6.42 -10.88
C PHE A 304 -5.20 5.51 -11.79
N SER A 305 -5.64 4.25 -11.97
CA SER A 305 -5.01 3.29 -12.87
C SER A 305 -5.04 3.77 -14.32
N GLU A 306 -6.17 4.27 -14.79
CA GLU A 306 -6.32 4.82 -16.14
C GLU A 306 -5.44 6.04 -16.36
N THR A 307 -5.39 6.95 -15.38
CA THR A 307 -4.50 8.13 -15.45
C THR A 307 -3.01 7.72 -15.47
N ALA A 308 -2.60 6.77 -14.62
CA ALA A 308 -1.24 6.27 -14.62
C ALA A 308 -0.88 5.62 -15.97
N PHE A 309 -1.79 4.81 -16.52
CA PHE A 309 -1.61 4.21 -17.84
C PHE A 309 -1.48 5.26 -18.95
N GLN A 310 -2.33 6.29 -18.96
CA GLN A 310 -2.24 7.36 -19.94
C GLN A 310 -0.89 8.10 -19.87
N ASN A 311 -0.38 8.34 -18.68
CA ASN A 311 0.83 9.10 -18.44
C ASN A 311 2.13 8.31 -18.62
N ALA A 312 2.11 6.98 -18.48
CA ALA A 312 3.28 6.14 -18.70
C ALA A 312 3.63 6.05 -20.19
N ASN A 313 4.94 5.90 -20.49
CA ASN A 313 5.42 5.56 -21.83
C ASN A 313 5.42 4.03 -22.04
N GLU A 314 5.55 3.62 -23.30
CA GLU A 314 5.68 2.20 -23.67
C GLU A 314 7.03 1.60 -23.16
N PRO A 315 7.08 0.30 -22.87
CA PRO A 315 5.98 -0.69 -22.97
C PRO A 315 5.07 -0.68 -21.75
N LYS A 316 3.78 -0.62 -21.96
CA LYS A 316 2.77 -0.61 -20.90
C LYS A 316 1.55 -1.44 -21.27
N GLU A 317 0.89 -2.02 -20.26
CA GLU A 317 -0.36 -2.77 -20.42
C GLU A 317 -1.35 -2.37 -19.32
N LEU A 318 -2.64 -2.28 -19.67
CA LEU A 318 -3.73 -2.07 -18.72
C LEU A 318 -4.69 -3.26 -18.80
N ILE A 319 -4.94 -3.89 -17.65
CA ILE A 319 -5.94 -4.96 -17.51
C ILE A 319 -7.09 -4.45 -16.64
N ILE A 320 -8.29 -4.44 -17.20
CA ILE A 320 -9.52 -4.18 -16.45
C ILE A 320 -10.18 -5.53 -16.16
N VAL A 321 -10.24 -5.89 -14.86
CA VAL A 321 -10.84 -7.15 -14.41
C VAL A 321 -12.35 -7.00 -14.37
N PRO A 322 -13.12 -7.77 -15.18
CA PRO A 322 -14.56 -7.61 -15.26
C PRO A 322 -15.25 -7.80 -13.91
N ASN A 323 -16.24 -6.96 -13.63
CA ASN A 323 -17.09 -6.97 -12.43
C ASN A 323 -16.37 -6.80 -11.09
N ALA A 324 -15.04 -6.76 -11.04
CA ALA A 324 -14.29 -6.63 -9.80
C ALA A 324 -14.41 -5.24 -9.18
N VAL A 325 -14.66 -5.16 -7.88
CA VAL A 325 -14.50 -3.95 -7.07
C VAL A 325 -13.06 -3.83 -6.56
N HIS A 326 -12.74 -2.73 -5.91
CA HIS A 326 -11.38 -2.45 -5.45
C HIS A 326 -10.79 -3.56 -4.56
N VAL A 327 -11.52 -3.97 -3.53
CA VAL A 327 -11.05 -4.95 -2.54
C VAL A 327 -11.13 -6.41 -3.02
N ASP A 328 -11.78 -6.67 -4.15
CA ASP A 328 -11.75 -8.01 -4.76
C ASP A 328 -10.33 -8.37 -5.23
N LEU A 329 -9.53 -7.35 -5.58
CA LEU A 329 -8.13 -7.52 -5.94
C LEU A 329 -7.18 -7.55 -4.71
N TYR A 330 -7.71 -7.67 -3.49
CA TYR A 330 -6.91 -7.87 -2.29
C TYR A 330 -6.74 -9.35 -1.93
N ASP A 331 -7.79 -10.16 -2.08
CA ASP A 331 -7.85 -11.51 -1.53
C ASP A 331 -8.56 -12.56 -2.41
N LYS A 332 -9.33 -12.16 -3.42
CA LYS A 332 -10.05 -13.12 -4.27
C LYS A 332 -9.12 -13.72 -5.33
N ILE A 333 -8.51 -14.87 -4.99
CA ILE A 333 -7.49 -15.56 -5.83
C ILE A 333 -7.99 -15.88 -7.23
N ASP A 334 -9.26 -16.20 -7.38
CA ASP A 334 -9.93 -16.50 -8.65
C ASP A 334 -10.24 -15.25 -9.50
N VAL A 335 -10.25 -14.07 -8.88
CA VAL A 335 -10.47 -12.78 -9.54
C VAL A 335 -9.16 -12.10 -9.92
N ILE A 336 -8.14 -12.20 -9.04
CA ILE A 336 -6.82 -11.59 -9.26
C ILE A 336 -6.10 -12.32 -10.41
N PRO A 337 -5.65 -11.62 -11.48
CA PRO A 337 -5.10 -12.27 -12.66
C PRO A 337 -3.63 -12.72 -12.46
N PHE A 338 -3.37 -13.56 -11.45
CA PHE A 338 -2.01 -14.04 -11.11
C PHE A 338 -1.27 -14.71 -12.28
N ASN A 339 -1.98 -15.40 -13.16
CA ASN A 339 -1.35 -16.03 -14.34
C ASN A 339 -0.85 -14.97 -15.34
N LYS A 340 -1.53 -13.84 -15.47
CA LYS A 340 -1.06 -12.71 -16.28
C LYS A 340 0.15 -12.03 -15.65
N MET A 341 0.15 -11.85 -14.33
CA MET A 341 1.31 -11.33 -13.59
C MET A 341 2.53 -12.25 -13.74
N ASP A 342 2.34 -13.56 -13.63
CA ASP A 342 3.38 -14.57 -13.83
C ASP A 342 3.99 -14.47 -15.24
N THR A 343 3.14 -14.48 -16.26
CA THR A 343 3.57 -14.34 -17.65
C THR A 343 4.32 -13.04 -17.89
N PHE A 344 3.82 -11.93 -17.36
CA PHE A 344 4.44 -10.62 -17.48
C PHE A 344 5.87 -10.62 -16.91
N PHE A 345 6.06 -11.10 -15.69
CA PHE A 345 7.39 -11.11 -15.08
C PHE A 345 8.32 -12.12 -15.74
N LYS A 346 7.86 -13.32 -16.08
CA LYS A 346 8.69 -14.32 -16.80
C LYS A 346 9.14 -13.85 -18.18
N THR A 347 8.34 -13.03 -18.83
CA THR A 347 8.71 -12.42 -20.12
C THR A 347 9.74 -11.32 -19.96
N ASN A 348 9.67 -10.53 -18.91
CA ASN A 348 10.40 -9.27 -18.75
C ASN A 348 11.57 -9.32 -17.75
N LEU A 349 11.68 -10.35 -16.92
CA LEU A 349 12.80 -10.61 -16.01
C LEU A 349 13.71 -11.72 -16.56
N LYS A 350 14.25 -11.53 -17.76
CA LYS A 350 15.13 -12.50 -18.45
C LYS A 350 16.60 -12.26 -18.19
#